data_6016af2e84b84a7797bb6aa35992ea4f
#
_entry.id   6016af2e84b84a7797bb6aa35992ea4f
#
_cell.length_a   1.000
_cell.length_b   1.000
_cell.length_c   1.000
_cell.angle_alpha   90.00
_cell.angle_beta   90.00
_cell.angle_gamma   90.00
#
_symmetry.space_group_name_H-M   'P 1'
#
loop_
_entity.id
_entity.type
_entity.pdbx_description
1 polymer ?
#
loop_
_entity_poly.entity_id
_entity_poly.type
_entity_poly.pdbx_seq_one_letter_code
_entity_poly.pdbx_strand_id
1 'polypeptide(L)'
;MGKEQCVSFLTEHGIKPTANRIVIAETLASADCPMSVKELEYRILSIDKSNIFRTLMLFKEHHLVHVIEDGDGGIKYELCLSRDHKVDEDEHLHFFCERCHKTICLHEIPVPIISLPAGYELRGISCVVKGICPKCRKQ
;
A
#
# COMPACT_ATOMS: atom_id res chain seq x y z
N MET A 1 5.11 13.72 4.41
CA MET A 1 3.81 14.35 4.09
C MET A 1 3.20 14.90 5.37
N GLY A 2 2.97 16.20 5.41
CA GLY A 2 2.40 16.84 6.59
C GLY A 2 0.88 16.78 6.61
N LYS A 3 0.29 17.31 7.68
CA LYS A 3 -1.17 17.28 7.87
C LYS A 3 -1.93 17.94 6.71
N GLU A 4 -1.49 19.11 6.27
CA GLU A 4 -2.15 19.84 5.18
C GLU A 4 -2.08 19.09 3.86
N GLN A 5 -0.97 18.43 3.59
CA GLN A 5 -0.81 17.61 2.40
C GLN A 5 -1.73 16.39 2.46
N CYS A 6 -1.89 15.79 3.63
CA CYS A 6 -2.81 14.67 3.82
C CYS A 6 -4.26 15.11 3.61
N VAL A 7 -4.64 16.29 4.11
CA VAL A 7 -5.98 16.82 3.90
C VAL A 7 -6.27 16.99 2.41
N SER A 8 -5.34 17.60 1.68
CA SER A 8 -5.47 17.79 0.24
C SER A 8 -5.53 16.46 -0.50
N PHE A 9 -4.68 15.52 -0.12
CA PHE A 9 -4.60 14.20 -0.73
C PHE A 9 -5.91 13.42 -0.55
N LEU A 10 -6.47 13.44 0.66
CA LEU A 10 -7.76 12.80 0.94
C LEU A 10 -8.89 13.44 0.13
N THR A 11 -8.91 14.77 0.11
CA THR A 11 -9.95 15.52 -0.61
C THR A 11 -9.91 15.25 -2.11
N GLU A 12 -8.71 15.19 -2.69
CA GLU A 12 -8.53 14.88 -4.11
C GLU A 12 -9.04 13.49 -4.48
N HIS A 13 -9.01 12.57 -3.51
CA HIS A 13 -9.51 11.21 -3.72
C HIS A 13 -10.98 11.03 -3.32
N GLY A 14 -11.67 12.13 -3.03
CA GLY A 14 -13.07 12.07 -2.68
C GLY A 14 -13.37 11.61 -1.26
N ILE A 15 -12.39 11.71 -0.38
CA ILE A 15 -12.51 11.28 1.02
C ILE A 15 -12.53 12.50 1.93
N LYS A 16 -13.57 12.58 2.78
CA LYS A 16 -13.65 13.67 3.76
C LYS A 16 -12.54 13.51 4.79
N PRO A 17 -11.71 14.55 5.00
CA PRO A 17 -10.61 14.49 5.96
C PRO A 17 -11.10 14.62 7.40
N THR A 18 -11.20 13.48 8.08
CA THR A 18 -11.48 13.45 9.51
C THR A 18 -10.17 13.26 10.27
N ALA A 19 -10.18 13.52 11.58
CA ALA A 19 -8.99 13.39 12.41
C ALA A 19 -8.36 11.99 12.29
N ASN A 20 -9.16 10.94 12.39
CA ASN A 20 -8.66 9.56 12.28
C ASN A 20 -8.06 9.26 10.91
N ARG A 21 -8.74 9.70 9.86
CA ARG A 21 -8.27 9.48 8.48
C ARG A 21 -6.96 10.19 8.20
N ILE A 22 -6.80 11.41 8.72
CA ILE A 22 -5.58 12.18 8.58
C ILE A 22 -4.42 11.46 9.29
N VAL A 23 -4.63 11.01 10.53
CA VAL A 23 -3.60 10.32 11.31
C VAL A 23 -3.13 9.04 10.60
N ILE A 24 -4.07 8.26 10.09
CA ILE A 24 -3.73 7.01 9.38
C ILE A 24 -2.96 7.31 8.10
N ALA A 25 -3.39 8.32 7.34
CA ALA A 25 -2.68 8.72 6.13
C ALA A 25 -1.26 9.23 6.43
N GLU A 26 -1.11 10.06 7.46
CA GLU A 26 0.20 10.55 7.88
C GLU A 26 1.14 9.41 8.30
N THR A 27 0.60 8.44 9.02
CA THR A 27 1.39 7.30 9.49
C THR A 27 1.88 6.45 8.33
N LEU A 28 1.00 6.17 7.36
CA LEU A 28 1.39 5.45 6.15
C LEU A 28 2.41 6.22 5.32
N ALA A 29 2.23 7.54 5.22
CA ALA A 29 3.13 8.40 4.44
C ALA A 29 4.54 8.46 5.04
N SER A 30 4.65 8.40 6.36
CA SER A 30 5.94 8.46 7.05
C SER A 30 6.64 7.11 7.13
N ALA A 31 5.97 6.03 6.76
CA ALA A 31 6.55 4.69 6.80
C ALA A 31 7.43 4.45 5.58
N ASP A 32 8.57 3.79 5.79
CA ASP A 32 9.49 3.42 4.71
C ASP A 32 9.02 2.21 3.92
N CYS A 33 8.03 1.50 4.43
CA CYS A 33 7.53 0.27 3.83
C CYS A 33 6.04 0.12 4.11
N PRO A 34 5.34 -0.74 3.35
CA PRO A 34 3.93 -1.02 3.62
C PRO A 34 3.71 -1.53 5.04
N MET A 35 2.56 -1.24 5.61
CA MET A 35 2.22 -1.59 6.99
C MET A 35 0.95 -2.43 7.07
N SER A 36 0.94 -3.39 7.98
CA SER A 36 -0.25 -4.16 8.32
C SER A 36 -1.15 -3.37 9.28
N VAL A 37 -2.40 -3.82 9.44
CA VAL A 37 -3.31 -3.23 10.42
C VAL A 37 -2.71 -3.31 11.83
N LYS A 38 -2.08 -4.44 12.15
CA LYS A 38 -1.46 -4.64 13.46
C LYS A 38 -0.33 -3.64 13.71
N GLU A 39 0.51 -3.41 12.71
CA GLU A 39 1.60 -2.42 12.82
C GLU A 39 1.05 -1.00 12.98
N LEU A 40 -0.01 -0.66 12.25
CA LEU A 40 -0.67 0.63 12.37
C LEU A 40 -1.28 0.80 13.76
N GLU A 41 -1.97 -0.23 14.27
CA GLU A 41 -2.53 -0.21 15.61
C GLU A 41 -1.46 0.02 16.68
N TYR A 42 -0.31 -0.61 16.50
CA TYR A 42 0.82 -0.46 17.42
C TYR A 42 1.38 0.96 17.41
N ARG A 43 1.45 1.59 16.23
CA ARG A 43 1.94 2.97 16.12
C ARG A 43 0.90 4.02 16.49
N ILE A 44 -0.36 3.77 16.17
CA ILE A 44 -1.45 4.72 16.41
C ILE A 44 -2.25 4.23 17.61
N LEU A 45 -1.79 4.59 18.80
CA LEU A 45 -2.43 4.10 20.04
C LEU A 45 -3.81 4.71 20.29
N SER A 46 -4.15 5.79 19.59
CA SER A 46 -5.42 6.51 19.80
C SER A 46 -6.59 5.98 18.98
N ILE A 47 -6.34 5.07 18.05
CA ILE A 47 -7.37 4.54 17.16
C ILE A 47 -7.42 3.02 17.30
N ASP A 48 -8.62 2.47 17.50
CA ASP A 48 -8.77 1.03 17.64
C ASP A 48 -8.67 0.30 16.29
N LYS A 49 -8.37 -0.99 16.36
CA LYS A 49 -8.16 -1.84 15.19
C LYS A 49 -9.31 -1.81 14.20
N SER A 50 -10.55 -1.83 14.70
CA SER A 50 -11.74 -1.81 13.84
C SER A 50 -11.84 -0.54 13.02
N ASN A 51 -11.54 0.61 13.62
CA ASN A 51 -11.56 1.88 12.93
C ASN A 51 -10.42 2.02 11.94
N ILE A 52 -9.25 1.49 12.27
CA ILE A 52 -8.11 1.45 11.34
C ILE A 52 -8.48 0.62 10.10
N PHE A 53 -9.03 -0.57 10.32
CA PHE A 53 -9.43 -1.46 9.23
C PHE A 53 -10.48 -0.82 8.32
N ARG A 54 -11.53 -0.23 8.91
CA ARG A 54 -12.57 0.43 8.12
C ARG A 54 -12.04 1.60 7.30
N THR A 55 -11.12 2.36 7.88
CA THR A 55 -10.49 3.48 7.18
C THR A 55 -9.64 2.98 6.01
N LEU A 56 -8.88 1.91 6.22
CA LEU A 56 -8.08 1.32 5.15
C LEU A 56 -8.95 0.77 4.01
N MET A 57 -10.11 0.19 4.34
CA MET A 57 -11.05 -0.28 3.32
C MET A 57 -11.60 0.87 2.51
N LEU A 58 -11.93 1.99 3.16
CA LEU A 58 -12.35 3.21 2.48
C LEU A 58 -11.23 3.74 1.58
N PHE A 59 -10.00 3.77 2.08
CA PHE A 59 -8.84 4.21 1.32
C PHE A 59 -8.62 3.33 0.09
N LYS A 60 -8.79 2.02 0.24
CA LYS A 60 -8.66 1.08 -0.86
C LYS A 60 -9.72 1.33 -1.94
N GLU A 61 -10.97 1.52 -1.51
CA GLU A 61 -12.11 1.78 -2.41
C GLU A 61 -11.89 3.04 -3.23
N HIS A 62 -11.26 4.06 -2.66
CA HIS A 62 -10.97 5.32 -3.33
C HIS A 62 -9.57 5.37 -3.95
N HIS A 63 -8.90 4.24 -4.08
CA HIS A 63 -7.58 4.10 -4.71
C HIS A 63 -6.47 4.93 -4.05
N LEU A 64 -6.60 5.17 -2.76
CA LEU A 64 -5.61 5.89 -1.97
C LEU A 64 -4.47 4.97 -1.51
N VAL A 65 -4.77 3.70 -1.31
CA VAL A 65 -3.79 2.70 -0.89
C VAL A 65 -3.84 1.47 -1.78
N HIS A 66 -2.69 0.80 -1.92
CA HIS A 66 -2.68 -0.55 -2.48
C HIS A 66 -2.53 -1.58 -1.38
N VAL A 67 -3.03 -2.76 -1.68
CA VAL A 67 -2.96 -3.91 -0.80
C VAL A 67 -1.86 -4.84 -1.30
N ILE A 68 -0.99 -5.27 -0.41
CA ILE A 68 0.13 -6.13 -0.73
C ILE A 68 0.05 -7.39 0.11
N GLU A 69 0.03 -8.54 -0.57
CA GLU A 69 0.13 -9.85 0.07
C GLU A 69 1.51 -10.38 -0.27
N ASP A 70 2.46 -10.25 0.66
CA ASP A 70 3.86 -10.60 0.44
C ASP A 70 4.23 -12.01 0.92
N GLY A 71 3.29 -12.72 1.50
CA GLY A 71 3.54 -14.07 2.00
C GLY A 71 4.15 -14.10 3.41
N ASP A 72 4.32 -12.94 4.05
CA ASP A 72 4.87 -12.85 5.40
C ASP A 72 3.78 -12.85 6.48
N GLY A 73 2.69 -13.55 6.20
CA GLY A 73 1.63 -13.78 7.17
C GLY A 73 0.58 -12.70 7.30
N GLY A 74 0.46 -11.78 6.33
CA GLY A 74 -0.57 -10.76 6.43
C GLY A 74 -0.68 -9.84 5.25
N ILE A 75 -1.73 -9.05 5.28
CA ILE A 75 -2.01 -8.04 4.28
C ILE A 75 -1.38 -6.74 4.74
N LYS A 76 -0.65 -6.08 3.84
CA LYS A 76 -0.03 -4.79 4.10
C LYS A 76 -0.61 -3.73 3.17
N TYR A 77 -0.53 -2.49 3.62
CA TYR A 77 -1.10 -1.34 2.92
C TYR A 77 -0.03 -0.29 2.70
N GLU A 78 -0.06 0.32 1.52
CA GLU A 78 0.87 1.38 1.15
C GLU A 78 0.10 2.48 0.44
N LEU A 79 0.43 3.74 0.75
CA LEU A 79 -0.18 4.87 0.05
C LEU A 79 0.24 4.88 -1.41
N CYS A 80 -0.72 5.09 -2.29
CA CYS A 80 -0.46 5.27 -3.70
C CYS A 80 -0.21 6.76 -3.98
N LEU A 81 1.02 7.10 -4.29
CA LEU A 81 1.42 8.46 -4.60
C LEU A 81 1.36 8.75 -6.10
N SER A 82 0.92 7.79 -6.91
CA SER A 82 0.74 7.97 -8.33
C SER A 82 -0.38 8.96 -8.61
N ARG A 83 -0.12 9.95 -9.46
CA ARG A 83 -1.12 10.95 -9.84
C ARG A 83 -2.02 10.47 -10.97
N ASP A 84 -1.71 9.34 -11.58
CA ASP A 84 -2.49 8.80 -12.66
C ASP A 84 -3.55 7.84 -12.14
N HIS A 85 -4.74 8.37 -11.93
CA HIS A 85 -5.89 7.60 -11.41
C HIS A 85 -6.49 6.66 -12.46
N LYS A 86 -5.97 6.67 -13.68
CA LYS A 86 -6.48 5.84 -14.78
C LYS A 86 -5.80 4.50 -14.89
N VAL A 87 -4.61 4.37 -14.29
CA VAL A 87 -3.88 3.11 -14.28
C VAL A 87 -4.30 2.37 -13.00
N ASP A 88 -4.62 1.10 -13.16
CA ASP A 88 -4.98 0.25 -12.03
C ASP A 88 -3.79 0.21 -11.09
N GLU A 89 -3.93 0.85 -9.94
CA GLU A 89 -2.84 1.11 -9.00
C GLU A 89 -2.35 -0.15 -8.28
N ASP A 90 -3.07 -1.26 -8.44
CA ASP A 90 -2.66 -2.55 -7.94
C ASP A 90 -1.62 -3.22 -8.87
N GLU A 91 -1.33 -2.62 -10.02
CA GLU A 91 -0.38 -3.14 -11.00
C GLU A 91 1.04 -2.67 -10.79
N HIS A 92 1.52 -2.71 -9.55
CA HIS A 92 2.91 -2.41 -9.23
C HIS A 92 3.68 -3.68 -8.90
N LEU A 93 4.96 -3.69 -9.33
CA LEU A 93 5.87 -4.73 -8.92
C LEU A 93 6.38 -4.41 -7.52
N HIS A 94 6.27 -5.37 -6.62
CA HIS A 94 6.78 -5.24 -5.27
C HIS A 94 7.90 -6.25 -5.02
N PHE A 95 8.87 -5.88 -4.21
CA PHE A 95 9.97 -6.75 -3.82
C PHE A 95 9.89 -7.02 -2.33
N PHE A 96 9.86 -8.30 -1.95
CA PHE A 96 9.88 -8.73 -0.55
C PHE A 96 11.25 -9.28 -0.22
N CYS A 97 11.91 -8.70 0.79
CA CYS A 97 13.20 -9.19 1.26
C CYS A 97 12.99 -10.29 2.29
N GLU A 98 13.49 -11.48 1.99
CA GLU A 98 13.34 -12.63 2.87
C GLU A 98 14.19 -12.54 4.14
N ARG A 99 15.14 -11.63 4.18
CA ARG A 99 16.01 -11.45 5.35
C ARG A 99 15.49 -10.40 6.32
N CYS A 100 15.22 -9.18 5.85
CA CYS A 100 14.72 -8.11 6.72
C CYS A 100 13.21 -7.99 6.73
N HIS A 101 12.50 -8.74 5.88
CA HIS A 101 11.05 -8.81 5.76
C HIS A 101 10.38 -7.48 5.38
N LYS A 102 11.12 -6.59 4.73
CA LYS A 102 10.56 -5.36 4.18
C LYS A 102 10.00 -5.60 2.79
N THR A 103 8.90 -4.95 2.49
CA THR A 103 8.31 -4.95 1.16
C THR A 103 8.55 -3.58 0.53
N ILE A 104 9.13 -3.57 -0.65
CA ILE A 104 9.50 -2.33 -1.35
C ILE A 104 8.74 -2.26 -2.66
N CYS A 105 8.16 -1.10 -2.96
CA CYS A 105 7.49 -0.89 -4.23
C CYS A 105 8.51 -0.50 -5.30
N LEU A 106 8.54 -1.25 -6.38
CA LEU A 106 9.42 -1.00 -7.51
C LEU A 106 8.64 -0.35 -8.65
N HIS A 107 8.40 0.95 -8.52
CA HIS A 107 7.62 1.72 -9.50
C HIS A 107 8.24 1.78 -10.89
N GLU A 108 9.57 1.64 -10.97
CA GLU A 108 10.32 1.77 -12.21
C GLU A 108 10.27 0.52 -13.08
N ILE A 109 9.87 -0.61 -12.50
CA ILE A 109 9.81 -1.88 -13.22
C ILE A 109 8.37 -2.18 -13.57
N PRO A 110 8.04 -2.30 -14.87
CA PRO A 110 6.66 -2.59 -15.28
C PRO A 110 6.28 -4.03 -14.93
N VAL A 111 5.01 -4.22 -14.60
CA VAL A 111 4.47 -5.55 -14.38
C VAL A 111 4.41 -6.29 -15.72
N PRO A 112 4.84 -7.57 -15.76
CA PRO A 112 4.82 -8.34 -17.01
C PRO A 112 3.41 -8.45 -17.60
N ILE A 113 3.31 -8.38 -18.92
CA ILE A 113 2.04 -8.58 -19.62
C ILE A 113 1.75 -10.08 -19.65
N ILE A 114 0.58 -10.45 -19.15
CA ILE A 114 0.18 -11.85 -19.07
C ILE A 114 -1.01 -12.07 -20.01
N SER A 115 -0.88 -13.03 -20.92
CA SER A 115 -1.96 -13.44 -21.81
C SER A 115 -2.70 -14.63 -21.19
N LEU A 116 -4.00 -14.42 -20.95
CA LEU A 116 -4.83 -15.50 -20.38
C LEU A 116 -5.47 -16.34 -21.49
N PRO A 117 -5.82 -17.58 -21.22
CA PRO A 117 -6.57 -18.40 -22.18
C PRO A 117 -7.93 -17.80 -22.50
N ALA A 118 -8.50 -18.19 -23.62
CA ALA A 118 -9.82 -17.71 -24.04
C ALA A 118 -10.88 -17.99 -22.97
N GLY A 119 -11.74 -16.99 -22.74
CA GLY A 119 -12.79 -17.09 -21.75
C GLY A 119 -12.44 -16.55 -20.36
N TYR A 120 -11.18 -16.19 -20.14
CA TYR A 120 -10.76 -15.58 -18.87
C TYR A 120 -10.77 -14.05 -18.98
N GLU A 121 -11.29 -13.39 -17.96
CA GLU A 121 -11.30 -11.93 -17.89
C GLU A 121 -10.27 -11.48 -16.86
N LEU A 122 -9.29 -10.68 -17.30
CA LEU A 122 -8.26 -10.14 -16.39
C LEU A 122 -8.81 -8.95 -15.62
N ARG A 123 -8.82 -9.04 -14.30
CA ARG A 123 -9.29 -7.96 -13.44
C ARG A 123 -8.16 -7.22 -12.72
N GLY A 124 -7.02 -7.85 -12.57
CA GLY A 124 -5.87 -7.24 -11.92
C GLY A 124 -4.73 -8.21 -11.81
N ILE A 125 -3.55 -7.68 -11.53
CA ILE A 125 -2.33 -8.46 -11.34
C ILE A 125 -1.67 -8.03 -10.05
N SER A 126 -1.37 -9.01 -9.19
CA SER A 126 -0.53 -8.77 -8.00
C SER A 126 0.79 -9.50 -8.22
N CYS A 127 1.87 -8.75 -8.22
CA CYS A 127 3.19 -9.31 -8.49
C CYS A 127 4.17 -8.97 -7.36
N VAL A 128 4.66 -10.01 -6.67
CA VAL A 128 5.64 -9.87 -5.61
C VAL A 128 6.86 -10.73 -5.97
N VAL A 129 8.01 -10.07 -6.08
CA VAL A 129 9.29 -10.74 -6.29
C VAL A 129 9.98 -10.90 -4.95
N LYS A 130 10.45 -12.09 -4.64
CA LYS A 130 11.10 -12.40 -3.37
C LYS A 130 12.60 -12.58 -3.56
N GLY A 131 13.37 -12.10 -2.59
CA GLY A 131 14.81 -12.23 -2.64
C GLY A 131 15.49 -11.52 -1.48
N ILE A 132 16.68 -11.00 -1.70
CA ILE A 132 17.47 -10.29 -0.69
C ILE A 132 17.71 -8.87 -1.16
N CYS A 133 17.36 -7.89 -0.33
CA CYS A 133 17.51 -6.47 -0.68
C CYS A 133 18.98 -6.04 -0.63
N PRO A 134 19.33 -4.88 -1.26
CA PRO A 134 20.72 -4.42 -1.30
C PRO A 134 21.36 -4.25 0.08
N LYS A 135 20.61 -3.78 1.07
CA LYS A 135 21.14 -3.61 2.43
C LYS A 135 21.49 -4.93 3.08
N CYS A 136 20.66 -5.94 2.91
CA CYS A 136 20.88 -7.26 3.49
C CYS A 136 21.98 -8.04 2.76
N ARG A 137 22.12 -7.80 1.46
CA ARG A 137 23.14 -8.47 0.67
C ARG A 137 24.57 -8.05 1.05
N LYS A 138 24.73 -6.84 1.59
CA LYS A 138 26.02 -6.30 2.00
C LYS A 138 26.47 -6.78 3.39
N GLN A 139 25.63 -7.49 4.11
CA GLN A 139 25.94 -7.96 5.46
C GLN A 139 26.43 -9.41 5.46
#